data_0ac32f2e5e1c9b2c661da756400cd3ce
#
_entry.id   0ac32f2e5e1c9b2c661da756400cd3ce
#
_cell.length_a   1.000
_cell.length_b   1.000
_cell.length_c   1.000
_cell.angle_alpha   90.00
_cell.angle_beta   90.00
_cell.angle_gamma   90.00
#
_symmetry.space_group_name_H-M   'P 1'
#
loop_
_entity.id
_entity.type
_entity.pdbx_description
1 polymer ?
#
loop_
_entity_poly.entity_id
_entity_poly.type
_entity_poly.pdbx_seq_one_letter_code
_entity_poly.pdbx_strand_id
1 'polypeptide(L)'
;MISGLDKRSQRRMREIDLERAKEAQERREDQKNSKFTQVSPKGWERIRELSKDKQGVAAIALYSFLAEHIDPTCGAVVAEQQFLADKLNVSRSTIKRWLNYLETKNAVVRIPVAGNVCAYALHPHEVWKG
;
A
#
# COMPACT_ATOMS: atom_id res chain seq x y z
N MET A 1 -38.58 0.93 22.59
CA MET A 1 -39.41 1.43 21.48
C MET A 1 -39.65 2.92 21.67
N ILE A 2 -39.37 3.69 20.65
CA ILE A 2 -39.60 5.13 20.72
C ILE A 2 -41.00 5.38 20.16
N SER A 3 -41.99 5.23 21.05
CA SER A 3 -43.37 5.49 20.69
C SER A 3 -43.55 7.01 20.60
N GLY A 4 -44.17 7.48 19.54
CA GLY A 4 -44.45 8.90 19.35
C GLY A 4 -43.57 9.61 18.34
N LEU A 5 -42.54 8.93 17.82
CA LEU A 5 -41.77 9.44 16.68
C LEU A 5 -42.55 9.20 15.38
N ASP A 6 -42.72 10.25 14.59
CA ASP A 6 -43.29 10.15 13.26
C ASP A 6 -42.33 9.42 12.29
N LYS A 7 -42.83 9.08 11.12
CA LYS A 7 -42.04 8.38 10.08
C LYS A 7 -40.82 9.21 9.63
N ARG A 8 -40.91 10.52 9.66
CA ARG A 8 -39.87 11.45 9.27
C ARG A 8 -38.71 11.42 10.24
N SER A 9 -38.99 11.42 11.55
CA SER A 9 -38.00 11.32 12.60
C SER A 9 -37.31 9.96 12.61
N GLN A 10 -38.04 8.87 12.38
CA GLN A 10 -37.50 7.52 12.26
C GLN A 10 -36.57 7.38 11.07
N ARG A 11 -36.91 7.96 9.93
CA ARG A 11 -36.08 7.97 8.73
C ARG A 11 -34.76 8.71 8.98
N ARG A 12 -34.85 9.86 9.62
CA ARG A 12 -33.70 10.67 9.97
C ARG A 12 -32.74 9.94 10.92
N MET A 13 -33.26 9.21 11.89
CA MET A 13 -32.46 8.39 12.80
C MET A 13 -31.75 7.26 12.09
N ARG A 14 -32.39 6.60 11.13
CA ARG A 14 -31.77 5.54 10.30
C ARG A 14 -30.64 6.10 9.45
N GLU A 15 -30.81 7.28 8.87
CA GLU A 15 -29.79 7.95 8.10
C GLU A 15 -28.55 8.28 8.95
N ILE A 16 -28.76 8.76 10.18
CA ILE A 16 -27.68 9.04 11.13
C ILE A 16 -26.94 7.75 11.50
N ASP A 17 -27.67 6.66 11.75
CA ASP A 17 -27.08 5.37 12.10
C ASP A 17 -26.24 4.80 10.95
N LEU A 18 -26.71 4.94 9.71
CA LEU A 18 -25.98 4.54 8.51
C LEU A 18 -24.71 5.35 8.33
N GLU A 19 -24.77 6.66 8.53
CA GLU A 19 -23.57 7.52 8.48
C GLU A 19 -22.54 7.14 9.53
N ARG A 20 -22.96 6.89 10.75
CA ARG A 20 -22.08 6.46 11.84
C ARG A 20 -21.40 5.12 11.54
N ALA A 21 -22.15 4.17 10.98
CA ALA A 21 -21.60 2.88 10.58
C ALA A 21 -20.53 3.05 9.47
N LYS A 22 -20.81 3.92 8.50
CA LYS A 22 -19.90 4.23 7.41
C LYS A 22 -18.62 4.91 7.90
N GLU A 23 -18.75 5.91 8.77
CA GLU A 23 -17.62 6.58 9.38
C GLU A 23 -16.77 5.65 10.24
N ALA A 24 -17.39 4.74 10.98
CA ALA A 24 -16.69 3.73 11.78
C ALA A 24 -15.90 2.76 10.89
N GLN A 25 -16.45 2.40 9.74
CA GLN A 25 -15.76 1.54 8.77
C GLN A 25 -14.60 2.28 8.13
N GLU A 26 -14.78 3.52 7.73
CA GLU A 26 -13.72 4.37 7.19
C GLU A 26 -12.57 4.53 8.19
N ARG A 27 -12.87 4.75 9.47
CA ARG A 27 -11.86 4.83 10.53
C ARG A 27 -11.10 3.53 10.71
N ARG A 28 -11.76 2.38 10.60
CA ARG A 28 -11.10 1.07 10.68
C ARG A 28 -10.17 0.83 9.51
N GLU A 29 -10.58 1.23 8.30
CA GLU A 29 -9.76 1.15 7.11
C GLU A 29 -8.56 2.10 7.21
N ASP A 30 -8.76 3.33 7.67
CA ASP A 30 -7.70 4.29 7.92
C ASP A 30 -6.71 3.79 8.97
N GLN A 31 -7.19 3.18 10.06
CA GLN A 31 -6.33 2.57 11.06
C GLN A 31 -5.53 1.39 10.50
N LYS A 32 -6.15 0.57 9.66
CA LYS A 32 -5.50 -0.55 8.99
C LYS A 32 -4.43 -0.05 8.02
N ASN A 33 -4.71 1.04 7.30
CA ASN A 33 -3.80 1.64 6.33
C ASN A 33 -2.80 2.61 6.97
N SER A 34 -3.07 3.11 8.17
CA SER A 34 -2.25 4.10 8.86
C SER A 34 -1.16 3.50 9.76
N LYS A 35 -1.01 2.17 9.78
CA LYS A 35 0.12 1.56 10.46
C LYS A 35 1.41 2.08 9.84
N PHE A 36 2.29 2.58 10.68
CA PHE A 36 3.54 3.16 10.21
C PHE A 36 4.43 2.11 9.57
N THR A 37 4.98 2.44 8.42
CA THR A 37 6.09 1.68 7.88
C THR A 37 7.34 2.08 8.66
N GLN A 38 7.99 1.09 9.24
CA GLN A 38 9.25 1.29 9.97
C GLN A 38 10.42 0.95 9.06
N VAL A 39 11.43 1.81 9.07
CA VAL A 39 12.64 1.64 8.27
C VAL A 39 13.81 1.48 9.22
N SER A 40 14.49 0.33 9.14
CA SER A 40 15.67 0.05 9.95
C SER A 40 16.91 0.78 9.39
N PRO A 41 18.03 0.81 10.13
CA PRO A 41 19.29 1.29 9.57
C PRO A 41 19.67 0.62 8.25
N LYS A 42 19.40 -0.68 8.10
CA LYS A 42 19.63 -1.40 6.83
C LYS A 42 18.71 -0.90 5.72
N GLY A 43 17.47 -0.55 6.05
CA GLY A 43 16.54 0.04 5.09
C GLY A 43 17.00 1.40 4.60
N TRP A 44 17.46 2.26 5.49
CA TRP A 44 18.04 3.55 5.11
C TRP A 44 19.30 3.39 4.25
N GLU A 45 20.13 2.43 4.57
CA GLU A 45 21.31 2.08 3.78
C GLU A 45 20.90 1.64 2.36
N ARG A 46 19.86 0.84 2.25
CA ARG A 46 19.28 0.42 0.96
C ARG A 46 18.87 1.63 0.12
N ILE A 47 18.16 2.57 0.72
CA ILE A 47 17.71 3.78 0.04
C ILE A 47 18.90 4.62 -0.44
N ARG A 48 19.93 4.80 0.41
CA ARG A 48 21.13 5.53 0.02
C ARG A 48 21.86 4.83 -1.13
N GLU A 49 21.91 3.51 -1.11
CA GLU A 49 22.54 2.73 -2.16
C GLU A 49 21.80 2.89 -3.50
N LEU A 50 20.46 2.81 -3.48
CA LEU A 50 19.64 3.04 -4.67
C LEU A 50 19.83 4.46 -5.21
N SER A 51 20.05 5.44 -4.37
CA SER A 51 20.19 6.83 -4.76
C SER A 51 21.53 7.17 -5.43
N LYS A 52 22.47 6.22 -5.51
CA LYS A 52 23.79 6.43 -6.11
C LYS A 52 23.79 6.49 -7.63
N ASP A 53 22.76 5.95 -8.30
CA ASP A 53 22.65 6.04 -9.75
C ASP A 53 21.28 6.57 -10.16
N LYS A 54 21.19 7.05 -11.41
CA LYS A 54 19.98 7.67 -11.97
C LYS A 54 18.79 6.72 -12.00
N GLN A 55 19.02 5.48 -12.33
CA GLN A 55 17.97 4.48 -12.44
C GLN A 55 17.43 4.13 -11.04
N GLY A 56 18.30 4.06 -10.06
CA GLY A 56 17.94 3.83 -8.67
C GLY A 56 17.13 4.98 -8.08
N VAL A 57 17.52 6.22 -8.36
CA VAL A 57 16.78 7.40 -7.92
C VAL A 57 15.34 7.36 -8.44
N ALA A 58 15.14 7.01 -9.72
CA ALA A 58 13.80 6.87 -10.29
C ALA A 58 13.02 5.71 -9.65
N ALA A 59 13.68 4.57 -9.45
CA ALA A 59 13.06 3.38 -8.88
C ALA A 59 12.67 3.53 -7.40
N ILE A 60 13.24 4.50 -6.67
CA ILE A 60 12.87 4.80 -5.29
C ILE A 60 11.38 5.17 -5.21
N ALA A 61 10.81 5.79 -6.23
CA ALA A 61 9.38 6.08 -6.27
C ALA A 61 8.53 4.82 -6.10
N LEU A 62 8.89 3.74 -6.80
CA LEU A 62 8.22 2.46 -6.67
C LEU A 62 8.55 1.78 -5.34
N TYR A 63 9.80 1.77 -4.94
CA TYR A 63 10.24 1.18 -3.67
C TYR A 63 9.50 1.81 -2.48
N SER A 64 9.41 3.12 -2.43
CA SER A 64 8.71 3.84 -1.36
C SER A 64 7.21 3.57 -1.36
N PHE A 65 6.59 3.48 -2.54
CA PHE A 65 5.18 3.12 -2.68
C PHE A 65 4.92 1.72 -2.12
N LEU A 66 5.75 0.75 -2.48
CA LEU A 66 5.63 -0.62 -1.96
C LEU A 66 5.81 -0.64 -0.45
N ALA A 67 6.81 0.06 0.07
CA ALA A 67 7.06 0.15 1.52
C ALA A 67 5.87 0.72 2.28
N GLU A 68 5.20 1.71 1.71
CA GLU A 68 3.99 2.30 2.30
C GLU A 68 2.82 1.32 2.36
N HIS A 69 2.70 0.44 1.37
CA HIS A 69 1.51 -0.41 1.18
C HIS A 69 1.72 -1.89 1.50
N ILE A 70 2.87 -2.29 2.02
CA ILE A 70 3.09 -3.69 2.40
C ILE A 70 2.07 -4.13 3.44
N ASP A 71 1.61 -5.38 3.30
CA ASP A 71 0.75 -6.01 4.28
C ASP A 71 1.56 -6.31 5.55
N PRO A 72 1.07 -5.93 6.76
CA PRO A 72 1.81 -6.17 8.00
C PRO A 72 2.08 -7.65 8.28
N THR A 73 1.27 -8.55 7.73
CA THR A 73 1.38 -9.98 7.98
C THR A 73 2.46 -10.63 7.12
N CYS A 74 2.56 -10.26 5.83
CA CYS A 74 3.47 -10.93 4.91
C CYS A 74 4.58 -10.04 4.35
N GLY A 75 4.55 -8.73 4.62
CA GLY A 75 5.56 -7.81 4.13
C GLY A 75 5.60 -7.65 2.62
N ALA A 76 4.47 -7.89 1.94
CA ALA A 76 4.37 -7.83 0.50
C ALA A 76 3.15 -7.02 0.04
N VAL A 77 3.22 -6.53 -1.19
CA VAL A 77 2.11 -5.90 -1.91
C VAL A 77 1.67 -6.84 -3.02
N VAL A 78 0.41 -7.20 -3.05
CA VAL A 78 -0.16 -8.05 -4.12
C VAL A 78 -0.87 -7.14 -5.12
N ALA A 79 -0.37 -7.10 -6.34
CA ALA A 79 -0.89 -6.18 -7.35
C ALA A 79 -0.50 -6.60 -8.76
N GLU A 80 -1.22 -6.05 -9.74
CA GLU A 80 -0.82 -6.06 -11.14
C GLU A 80 0.12 -4.88 -11.41
N GLN A 81 0.99 -5.03 -12.38
CA GLN A 81 1.89 -3.94 -12.79
C GLN A 81 1.13 -2.72 -13.28
N GLN A 82 0.00 -2.92 -13.95
CA GLN A 82 -0.84 -1.82 -14.42
C GLN A 82 -1.41 -1.00 -13.26
N PHE A 83 -1.77 -1.65 -12.16
CA PHE A 83 -2.23 -0.97 -10.95
C PHE A 83 -1.12 -0.05 -10.39
N LEU A 84 0.10 -0.55 -10.33
CA LEU A 84 1.26 0.23 -9.85
C LEU A 84 1.54 1.42 -10.78
N ALA A 85 1.45 1.19 -12.09
CA ALA A 85 1.64 2.23 -13.09
C ALA A 85 0.60 3.35 -12.92
N ASP A 86 -0.67 2.99 -12.74
CA ASP A 86 -1.75 3.94 -12.56
C ASP A 86 -1.57 4.76 -11.26
N LYS A 87 -1.19 4.09 -10.18
CA LYS A 87 -0.97 4.78 -8.90
C LYS A 87 0.21 5.73 -8.90
N LEU A 88 1.27 5.39 -9.61
CA LEU A 88 2.47 6.22 -9.70
C LEU A 88 2.45 7.17 -10.90
N ASN A 89 1.38 7.11 -11.69
CA ASN A 89 1.18 7.96 -12.87
C ASN A 89 2.35 7.85 -13.86
N VAL A 90 2.75 6.63 -14.14
CA VAL A 90 3.80 6.30 -15.11
C VAL A 90 3.30 5.19 -16.04
N SER A 91 4.06 4.91 -17.10
CA SER A 91 3.71 3.83 -18.02
C SER A 91 4.01 2.45 -17.39
N ARG A 92 3.31 1.42 -17.90
CA ARG A 92 3.57 0.03 -17.48
C ARG A 92 5.01 -0.38 -17.78
N SER A 93 5.56 0.06 -18.89
CA SER A 93 6.96 -0.22 -19.24
C SER A 93 7.94 0.42 -18.28
N THR A 94 7.64 1.60 -17.74
CA THR A 94 8.43 2.23 -16.68
C THR A 94 8.41 1.40 -15.40
N ILE A 95 7.24 0.93 -14.98
CA ILE A 95 7.11 0.03 -13.80
C ILE A 95 7.93 -1.24 -14.02
N LYS A 96 7.82 -1.84 -15.19
CA LYS A 96 8.57 -3.06 -15.53
C LYS A 96 10.09 -2.85 -15.42
N ARG A 97 10.57 -1.73 -15.93
CA ARG A 97 11.99 -1.35 -15.87
C ARG A 97 12.44 -1.12 -14.41
N TRP A 98 11.64 -0.41 -13.62
CA TRP A 98 11.95 -0.18 -12.20
C TRP A 98 11.92 -1.46 -11.38
N LEU A 99 10.95 -2.36 -11.62
CA LEU A 99 10.90 -3.66 -10.95
C LEU A 99 12.13 -4.50 -11.28
N ASN A 100 12.50 -4.56 -12.55
CA ASN A 100 13.69 -5.31 -12.96
C ASN A 100 14.96 -4.76 -12.29
N TYR A 101 15.06 -3.45 -12.20
CA TYR A 101 16.18 -2.81 -11.50
C TYR A 101 16.20 -3.15 -10.00
N LEU A 102 15.07 -3.03 -9.33
CA LEU A 102 14.97 -3.32 -7.90
C LEU A 102 15.26 -4.80 -7.61
N GLU A 103 14.80 -5.70 -8.46
CA GLU A 103 15.11 -7.14 -8.35
C GLU A 103 16.60 -7.40 -8.54
N THR A 104 17.21 -6.77 -9.53
CA THR A 104 18.65 -6.89 -9.80
C THR A 104 19.47 -6.44 -8.59
N LYS A 105 19.03 -5.41 -7.91
CA LYS A 105 19.67 -4.91 -6.66
C LYS A 105 19.25 -5.70 -5.42
N ASN A 106 18.42 -6.72 -5.58
CA ASN A 106 17.89 -7.52 -4.48
C ASN A 106 17.09 -6.70 -3.46
N ALA A 107 16.47 -5.61 -3.91
CA ALA A 107 15.65 -4.76 -3.06
C ALA A 107 14.21 -5.24 -2.95
N VAL A 108 13.72 -5.97 -3.96
CA VAL A 108 12.36 -6.50 -4.04
C VAL A 108 12.42 -7.94 -4.51
N VAL A 109 11.58 -8.79 -3.96
CA VAL A 109 11.37 -10.16 -4.42
C VAL A 109 9.97 -10.24 -5.05
N ARG A 110 9.91 -10.65 -6.30
CA ARG A 110 8.66 -10.83 -7.02
C ARG A 110 8.24 -12.29 -6.97
N ILE A 111 7.01 -12.55 -6.52
CA ILE A 111 6.44 -13.89 -6.41
C ILE A 111 5.16 -13.92 -7.27
N PRO A 112 5.12 -14.70 -8.37
CA PRO A 112 3.88 -14.85 -9.15
C PRO A 112 2.79 -15.48 -8.30
N VAL A 113 1.58 -14.91 -8.37
CA VAL A 113 0.41 -15.39 -7.63
C VAL A 113 -0.58 -16.05 -8.60
N ALA A 114 -1.11 -15.28 -9.54
CA ALA A 114 -2.05 -15.80 -10.54
C ALA A 114 -2.15 -14.81 -11.71
N GLY A 115 -2.09 -15.29 -12.94
CA GLY A 115 -2.20 -14.45 -14.13
C GLY A 115 -1.16 -13.33 -14.14
N ASN A 116 -1.63 -12.08 -14.19
CA ASN A 116 -0.77 -10.89 -14.17
C ASN A 116 -0.52 -10.34 -12.76
N VAL A 117 -1.00 -11.04 -11.72
CA VAL A 117 -0.88 -10.62 -10.32
C VAL A 117 0.36 -11.23 -9.70
N CYS A 118 1.20 -10.38 -9.10
CA CYS A 118 2.37 -10.80 -8.34
C CYS A 118 2.34 -10.23 -6.92
N ALA A 119 3.02 -10.90 -6.02
CA ALA A 119 3.35 -10.36 -4.71
C ALA A 119 4.75 -9.75 -4.79
N TYR A 120 4.88 -8.52 -4.34
CA TYR A 120 6.15 -7.80 -4.30
C TYR A 120 6.57 -7.66 -2.85
N ALA A 121 7.54 -8.46 -2.44
CA ALA A 121 7.99 -8.53 -1.06
C ALA A 121 9.24 -7.68 -0.84
N LEU A 122 9.26 -6.99 0.29
CA LEU A 122 10.44 -6.27 0.78
C LEU A 122 11.08 -7.08 1.91
N HIS A 123 12.35 -6.82 2.19
CA HIS A 123 13.04 -7.52 3.26
C HIS A 123 12.61 -7.00 4.62
N PRO A 124 12.10 -7.88 5.53
CA PRO A 124 11.57 -7.44 6.83
C PRO A 124 12.62 -6.78 7.74
N HIS A 125 13.90 -7.06 7.53
CA HIS A 125 14.98 -6.45 8.29
C HIS A 125 15.35 -5.06 7.75
N GLU A 126 14.80 -4.67 6.60
CA GLU A 126 14.98 -3.33 6.03
C GLU A 126 13.76 -2.45 6.30
N VAL A 127 12.56 -2.94 5.95
CA VAL A 127 11.29 -2.25 6.16
C VAL A 127 10.22 -3.22 6.65
N TRP A 128 9.38 -2.76 7.55
CA TRP A 128 8.22 -3.54 8.00
C TRP A 128 7.10 -2.60 8.42
N LYS A 129 5.90 -3.16 8.55
CA LYS A 129 4.71 -2.41 8.94
C LYS A 129 4.10 -3.02 10.20
N GLY A 130 3.86 -2.18 11.20
CA GLY A 130 3.32 -2.67 12.45
C GLY A 130 3.46 -1.73 13.59
#